data_55285fb2f976e1e156b84c289f4f6fa9
#
_entry.id   55285fb2f976e1e156b84c289f4f6fa9
#
_cell.length_a   1.000
_cell.length_b   1.000
_cell.length_c   1.000
_cell.angle_alpha   90.00
_cell.angle_beta   90.00
_cell.angle_gamma   90.00
#
_symmetry.space_group_name_H-M   'P 1'
#
loop_
_entity.id
_entity.type
_entity.pdbx_description
1 polymer ?
#
loop_
_entity_poly.entity_id
_entity_poly.type
_entity_poly.pdbx_seq_one_letter_code
_entity_poly.pdbx_strand_id
1 'polypeptide(L)'
;SGGAGQFGEVHLIVEPYYEGMPAPEVYRFGGQEFRINAKSTETVDLEWGGKLVFINSVVGGAIDTRFMPAILKGVMQRMEQGPLTGCYARDVRVIVYDGKMHPVDSNELSFMLAGRQAFAQAFRDAGPKILEPIYDVEVFVPSDKMGDVMGDLQGRRAMIMGMTSENGYEKIVAKAPPQGTLNYSTALS
;
A
#
# COMPACT_ATOMS: atom_id res chain seq x y z
N SER A 1 -13.50 15.40 38.11
CA SER A 1 -12.47 15.74 37.10
C SER A 1 -12.95 15.25 35.75
N GLY A 2 -13.65 16.12 35.02
CA GLY A 2 -14.09 15.83 33.66
C GLY A 2 -12.87 15.88 32.74
N GLY A 3 -12.42 14.70 32.29
CA GLY A 3 -11.46 14.64 31.18
C GLY A 3 -12.09 15.28 29.94
N ALA A 4 -11.34 16.13 29.22
CA ALA A 4 -11.77 16.64 27.94
C ALA A 4 -12.12 15.44 27.04
N GLY A 5 -13.33 15.41 26.49
CA GLY A 5 -13.73 14.39 25.54
C GLY A 5 -12.85 14.46 24.31
N GLN A 6 -12.71 13.35 23.59
CA GLN A 6 -12.02 13.30 22.32
C GLN A 6 -13.03 12.99 21.22
N PHE A 7 -13.19 13.91 20.28
CA PHE A 7 -14.09 13.74 19.15
C PHE A 7 -13.42 14.14 17.86
N GLY A 8 -13.47 13.25 16.89
CA GLY A 8 -13.09 13.51 15.50
C GLY A 8 -13.75 12.49 14.60
N GLU A 9 -14.40 12.95 13.55
CA GLU A 9 -14.98 12.08 12.53
C GLU A 9 -14.37 12.44 11.19
N VAL A 10 -13.88 11.44 10.48
CA VAL A 10 -13.24 11.59 9.17
C VAL A 10 -13.87 10.58 8.20
N HIS A 11 -14.30 11.08 7.06
CA HIS A 11 -14.76 10.27 5.94
C HIS A 11 -13.74 10.38 4.82
N LEU A 12 -13.22 9.25 4.38
CA LEU A 12 -12.20 9.22 3.35
C LEU A 12 -12.42 8.09 2.34
N ILE A 13 -11.85 8.29 1.16
CA ILE A 13 -11.78 7.30 0.09
C ILE A 13 -10.33 6.83 0.00
N VAL A 14 -10.13 5.52 -0.11
CA VAL A 14 -8.83 4.91 -0.36
C VAL A 14 -8.90 4.16 -1.67
N GLU A 15 -7.95 4.45 -2.56
CA GLU A 15 -7.84 3.77 -3.86
C GLU A 15 -6.38 3.55 -4.22
N PRO A 16 -6.07 2.60 -5.12
CA PRO A 16 -4.72 2.43 -5.63
C PRO A 16 -4.24 3.70 -6.32
N TYR A 17 -2.95 4.01 -6.12
CA TYR A 17 -2.28 5.12 -6.82
C TYR A 17 -1.27 4.58 -7.82
N TYR A 18 -1.22 5.19 -9.00
CA TYR A 18 -0.18 4.99 -10.00
C TYR A 18 0.20 6.36 -10.61
N GLU A 19 1.45 6.48 -11.02
CA GLU A 19 1.96 7.71 -11.61
C GLU A 19 1.22 8.02 -12.93
N GLY A 20 0.84 9.29 -13.11
CA GLY A 20 0.03 9.71 -14.25
C GLY A 20 -1.47 9.47 -14.10
N MET A 21 -1.91 8.97 -12.96
CA MET A 21 -3.31 8.80 -12.64
C MET A 21 -4.08 10.11 -12.76
N PRO A 22 -5.26 10.12 -13.40
CA PRO A 22 -6.07 11.34 -13.52
C PRO A 22 -6.50 11.85 -12.16
N ALA A 23 -6.70 13.17 -12.06
CA ALA A 23 -7.24 13.79 -10.86
C ALA A 23 -8.61 13.21 -10.51
N PRO A 24 -8.95 13.07 -9.22
CA PRO A 24 -10.24 12.53 -8.81
C PRO A 24 -11.36 13.53 -9.16
N GLU A 25 -12.44 13.05 -9.73
CA GLU A 25 -13.57 13.89 -10.13
C GLU A 25 -14.84 13.51 -9.40
N VAL A 26 -15.39 12.34 -9.68
CA VAL A 26 -16.68 11.89 -9.14
C VAL A 26 -16.58 10.44 -8.69
N TYR A 27 -17.08 10.18 -7.49
CA TYR A 27 -17.20 8.83 -6.93
C TYR A 27 -18.66 8.54 -6.60
N ARG A 28 -19.10 7.32 -6.88
CA ARG A 28 -20.46 6.86 -6.60
C ARG A 28 -20.41 5.62 -5.70
N PHE A 29 -20.97 5.76 -4.52
CA PHE A 29 -21.11 4.64 -3.57
C PHE A 29 -22.27 4.91 -2.61
N GLY A 30 -22.87 3.85 -2.10
CA GLY A 30 -24.01 3.96 -1.17
C GLY A 30 -25.21 4.71 -1.75
N GLY A 31 -25.42 4.68 -3.07
CA GLY A 31 -26.51 5.43 -3.72
C GLY A 31 -26.30 6.93 -3.78
N GLN A 32 -25.13 7.42 -3.42
CA GLN A 32 -24.76 8.84 -3.44
C GLN A 32 -23.63 9.11 -4.41
N GLU A 33 -23.61 10.34 -4.92
CA GLU A 33 -22.54 10.86 -5.77
C GLU A 33 -21.71 11.87 -4.98
N PHE A 34 -20.39 11.67 -4.99
CA PHE A 34 -19.42 12.54 -4.32
C PHE A 34 -18.53 13.21 -5.36
N ARG A 35 -18.63 14.53 -5.46
CA ARG A 35 -17.74 15.33 -6.31
C ARG A 35 -16.54 15.76 -5.50
N ILE A 36 -15.37 15.47 -6.05
CA ILE A 36 -14.10 15.81 -5.39
C ILE A 36 -13.61 17.13 -5.96
N ASN A 37 -13.47 18.09 -5.07
CA ASN A 37 -12.86 19.39 -5.36
C ASN A 37 -11.62 19.54 -4.48
N ALA A 38 -10.47 19.18 -5.01
CA ALA A 38 -9.23 19.17 -4.24
C ALA A 38 -8.82 20.60 -3.84
N LYS A 39 -8.78 20.87 -2.55
CA LYS A 39 -8.24 22.10 -1.98
C LYS A 39 -6.72 22.04 -1.83
N SER A 40 -6.21 20.88 -1.53
CA SER A 40 -4.78 20.60 -1.45
C SER A 40 -4.50 19.16 -1.80
N THR A 41 -3.33 18.93 -2.40
CA THR A 41 -2.81 17.60 -2.71
C THR A 41 -1.37 17.54 -2.21
N GLU A 42 -1.08 16.54 -1.41
CA GLU A 42 0.25 16.28 -0.89
C GLU A 42 0.70 14.89 -1.30
N THR A 43 1.89 14.79 -1.90
CA THR A 43 2.49 13.51 -2.28
C THR A 43 3.63 13.21 -1.32
N VAL A 44 3.57 12.07 -0.67
CA VAL A 44 4.56 11.61 0.29
C VAL A 44 5.29 10.40 -0.28
N ASP A 45 6.61 10.49 -0.33
CA ASP A 45 7.47 9.33 -0.60
C ASP A 45 7.62 8.54 0.69
N LEU A 46 7.14 7.29 0.70
CA LEU A 46 7.13 6.46 1.89
C LEU A 46 8.51 5.85 2.15
N GLU A 47 8.92 5.79 3.41
CA GLU A 47 10.21 5.21 3.81
C GLU A 47 10.34 3.74 3.40
N TRP A 48 9.24 2.99 3.37
CA TRP A 48 9.20 1.59 2.94
C TRP A 48 8.95 1.39 1.44
N GLY A 49 9.05 2.47 0.66
CA GLY A 49 8.87 2.46 -0.78
C GLY A 49 7.44 2.79 -1.22
N GLY A 50 7.33 3.30 -2.44
CA GLY A 50 6.05 3.75 -2.97
C GLY A 50 5.62 5.11 -2.45
N LYS A 51 4.40 5.49 -2.78
CA LYS A 51 3.87 6.83 -2.52
C LYS A 51 2.51 6.77 -1.80
N LEU A 52 2.24 7.83 -1.05
CA LEU A 52 0.92 8.20 -0.56
C LEU A 52 0.55 9.55 -1.17
N VAL A 53 -0.58 9.62 -1.86
CA VAL A 53 -1.17 10.88 -2.31
C VAL A 53 -2.34 11.20 -1.40
N PHE A 54 -2.23 12.33 -0.69
CA PHE A 54 -3.22 12.75 0.31
C PHE A 54 -3.92 14.01 -0.17
N ILE A 55 -5.25 13.94 -0.32
CA ILE A 55 -6.06 15.02 -0.87
C ILE A 55 -7.07 15.50 0.17
N ASN A 56 -7.10 16.82 0.40
CA ASN A 56 -8.15 17.48 1.15
C ASN A 56 -9.21 18.01 0.17
N SER A 57 -10.40 17.45 0.24
CA SER A 57 -11.58 17.94 -0.52
C SER A 57 -12.77 18.22 0.40
N VAL A 58 -12.53 18.50 1.66
CA VAL A 58 -13.57 18.83 2.63
C VAL A 58 -14.21 20.14 2.28
N VAL A 59 -15.54 20.18 2.26
CA VAL A 59 -16.35 21.38 1.95
C VAL A 59 -17.02 21.92 3.21
N GLY A 60 -17.36 23.22 3.19
CA GLY A 60 -18.17 23.85 4.22
C GLY A 60 -17.52 23.94 5.60
N GLY A 61 -16.19 23.77 5.70
CA GLY A 61 -15.50 23.85 6.98
C GLY A 61 -15.83 22.72 7.97
N ALA A 62 -16.31 21.57 7.46
CA ALA A 62 -16.68 20.43 8.29
C ALA A 62 -15.53 19.93 9.15
N ILE A 63 -14.30 20.02 8.65
CA ILE A 63 -13.06 19.82 9.39
C ILE A 63 -12.18 21.05 9.17
N ASP A 64 -11.68 21.62 10.24
CA ASP A 64 -10.71 22.72 10.15
C ASP A 64 -9.43 22.23 9.48
N THR A 65 -8.92 23.02 8.52
CA THR A 65 -7.72 22.67 7.75
C THR A 65 -6.49 22.40 8.65
N ARG A 66 -6.42 23.02 9.83
CA ARG A 66 -5.36 22.79 10.81
C ARG A 66 -5.23 21.33 11.27
N PHE A 67 -6.29 20.52 11.13
CA PHE A 67 -6.31 19.12 11.52
C PHE A 67 -5.86 18.17 10.42
N MET A 68 -5.70 18.65 9.20
CA MET A 68 -5.27 17.80 8.07
C MET A 68 -3.90 17.12 8.30
N PRO A 69 -2.88 17.80 8.85
CA PRO A 69 -1.62 17.14 9.17
C PRO A 69 -1.76 16.02 10.19
N ALA A 70 -2.65 16.15 11.17
CA ALA A 70 -2.92 15.10 12.15
C ALA A 70 -3.60 13.87 11.51
N ILE A 71 -4.55 14.10 10.62
CA ILE A 71 -5.21 13.04 9.84
C ILE A 71 -4.18 12.29 8.99
N LEU A 72 -3.34 13.01 8.26
CA LEU A 72 -2.27 12.44 7.46
C LEU A 72 -1.32 11.57 8.31
N LYS A 73 -0.92 12.07 9.46
CA LYS A 73 -0.07 11.34 10.41
C LYS A 73 -0.71 10.02 10.85
N GLY A 74 -1.99 10.04 11.17
CA GLY A 74 -2.75 8.84 11.55
C GLY A 74 -2.83 7.82 10.42
N VAL A 75 -3.10 8.27 9.21
CA VAL A 75 -3.09 7.43 8.01
C VAL A 75 -1.72 6.77 7.81
N MET A 76 -0.64 7.54 7.86
CA MET A 76 0.71 7.03 7.69
C MET A 76 1.11 6.04 8.78
N GLN A 77 0.74 6.28 10.02
CA GLN A 77 0.97 5.34 11.12
C GLN A 77 0.29 3.98 10.85
N ARG A 78 -0.94 4.00 10.35
CA ARG A 78 -1.66 2.77 10.06
C ARG A 78 -1.07 2.04 8.85
N MET A 79 -0.63 2.78 7.83
CA MET A 79 0.07 2.20 6.69
C MET A 79 1.35 1.48 7.10
N GLU A 80 2.13 2.08 7.99
CA GLU A 80 3.39 1.52 8.50
C GLU A 80 3.16 0.30 9.39
N GLN A 81 2.15 0.34 10.25
CA GLN A 81 1.81 -0.79 11.14
C GLN A 81 1.23 -1.99 10.41
N GLY A 82 0.83 -1.82 9.15
CA GLY A 82 0.22 -2.86 8.36
C GLY A 82 -1.28 -3.00 8.63
N PRO A 83 -2.12 -2.42 7.77
CA PRO A 83 -3.58 -2.49 7.92
C PRO A 83 -4.14 -3.89 7.72
N LEU A 84 -3.35 -4.78 7.12
CA LEU A 84 -3.61 -6.22 7.01
C LEU A 84 -2.34 -6.96 7.43
N THR A 85 -2.42 -8.05 8.15
CA THR A 85 -1.33 -9.02 8.41
C THR A 85 0.07 -8.46 8.67
N GLY A 86 0.22 -7.21 9.11
CA GLY A 86 1.50 -6.57 9.40
C GLY A 86 2.30 -6.15 8.17
N CYS A 87 1.74 -6.20 6.96
CA CYS A 87 2.39 -5.72 5.75
C CYS A 87 2.19 -4.22 5.55
N TYR A 88 3.24 -3.50 5.17
CA TYR A 88 3.13 -2.08 4.83
C TYR A 88 2.14 -1.85 3.69
N ALA A 89 1.31 -0.81 3.82
CA ALA A 89 0.52 -0.31 2.70
C ALA A 89 1.31 0.74 1.92
N ARG A 90 1.21 0.76 0.61
CA ARG A 90 1.88 1.74 -0.26
C ARG A 90 1.12 1.93 -1.56
N ASP A 91 1.48 2.98 -2.29
CA ASP A 91 0.87 3.32 -3.58
C ASP A 91 -0.64 3.44 -3.47
N VAL A 92 -1.06 4.32 -2.58
CA VAL A 92 -2.47 4.62 -2.34
C VAL A 92 -2.74 6.12 -2.46
N ARG A 93 -3.94 6.45 -2.92
CA ARG A 93 -4.48 7.79 -2.86
C ARG A 93 -5.59 7.84 -1.82
N VAL A 94 -5.46 8.77 -0.89
CA VAL A 94 -6.43 9.00 0.19
C VAL A 94 -7.07 10.35 -0.02
N ILE A 95 -8.40 10.37 -0.09
CA ILE A 95 -9.19 11.59 -0.28
C ILE A 95 -10.07 11.78 0.94
N VAL A 96 -9.80 12.82 1.71
CA VAL A 96 -10.67 13.23 2.82
C VAL A 96 -11.75 14.14 2.24
N TYR A 97 -13.01 13.69 2.27
CA TYR A 97 -14.10 14.41 1.62
C TYR A 97 -15.15 14.96 2.58
N ASP A 98 -15.19 14.49 3.81
CA ASP A 98 -16.16 14.94 4.82
C ASP A 98 -15.68 14.60 6.23
N GLY A 99 -16.40 15.07 7.22
CA GLY A 99 -16.16 14.77 8.62
C GLY A 99 -16.98 15.67 9.52
N LYS A 100 -16.68 15.61 10.82
CA LYS A 100 -17.30 16.43 11.85
C LYS A 100 -16.29 16.85 12.90
N MET A 101 -16.43 18.08 13.36
CA MET A 101 -15.72 18.62 14.52
C MET A 101 -16.69 18.90 15.66
N HIS A 102 -16.17 18.86 16.86
CA HIS A 102 -16.85 19.35 18.05
C HIS A 102 -16.05 20.54 18.63
N PRO A 103 -16.66 21.71 18.92
CA PRO A 103 -15.92 22.91 19.31
C PRO A 103 -15.02 22.74 20.52
N VAL A 104 -15.37 21.86 21.46
CA VAL A 104 -14.64 21.66 22.72
C VAL A 104 -13.76 20.41 22.70
N ASP A 105 -14.22 19.33 22.07
CA ASP A 105 -13.61 18.00 22.17
C ASP A 105 -12.73 17.61 20.98
N SER A 106 -12.68 18.44 19.94
CA SER A 106 -11.82 18.19 18.78
C SER A 106 -10.42 18.75 18.99
N ASN A 107 -9.41 17.92 18.78
CA ASN A 107 -8.01 18.26 18.86
C ASN A 107 -7.19 17.42 17.87
N GLU A 108 -5.90 17.68 17.78
CA GLU A 108 -5.01 16.94 16.87
C GLU A 108 -5.00 15.45 17.15
N LEU A 109 -4.97 15.03 18.41
CA LEU A 109 -4.97 13.61 18.77
C LEU A 109 -6.25 12.91 18.32
N SER A 110 -7.42 13.52 18.50
CA SER A 110 -8.69 12.94 18.07
C SER A 110 -8.76 12.75 16.57
N PHE A 111 -8.24 13.68 15.78
CA PHE A 111 -8.18 13.57 14.32
C PHE A 111 -7.09 12.62 13.84
N MET A 112 -5.97 12.51 14.53
CA MET A 112 -4.98 11.48 14.25
C MET A 112 -5.56 10.07 14.41
N LEU A 113 -6.27 9.82 15.50
CA LEU A 113 -6.93 8.54 15.76
C LEU A 113 -8.06 8.28 14.77
N ALA A 114 -8.86 9.31 14.44
CA ALA A 114 -9.93 9.18 13.45
C ALA A 114 -9.39 8.85 12.05
N GLY A 115 -8.32 9.50 11.63
CA GLY A 115 -7.66 9.22 10.35
C GLY A 115 -7.10 7.80 10.29
N ARG A 116 -6.50 7.35 11.35
CA ARG A 116 -5.97 6.00 11.50
C ARG A 116 -7.06 4.92 11.39
N GLN A 117 -8.17 5.10 12.08
CA GLN A 117 -9.30 4.18 12.04
C GLN A 117 -10.03 4.21 10.69
N ALA A 118 -10.28 5.39 10.16
CA ALA A 118 -10.95 5.56 8.88
C ALA A 118 -10.15 4.93 7.74
N PHE A 119 -8.82 5.11 7.74
CA PHE A 119 -7.95 4.47 6.77
C PHE A 119 -8.00 2.94 6.87
N ALA A 120 -7.91 2.39 8.07
CA ALA A 120 -7.97 0.94 8.27
C ALA A 120 -9.26 0.33 7.73
N GLN A 121 -10.39 1.00 7.96
CA GLN A 121 -11.70 0.56 7.48
C GLN A 121 -11.81 0.66 5.96
N ALA A 122 -11.49 1.82 5.40
CA ALA A 122 -11.57 2.06 3.96
C ALA A 122 -10.59 1.18 3.17
N PHE A 123 -9.40 0.94 3.70
CA PHE A 123 -8.41 0.06 3.08
C PHE A 123 -8.91 -1.38 2.99
N ARG A 124 -9.54 -1.90 4.04
CA ARG A 124 -10.17 -3.23 4.02
C ARG A 124 -11.29 -3.30 3.00
N ASP A 125 -12.14 -2.29 2.96
CA ASP A 125 -13.30 -2.23 2.06
C ASP A 125 -12.88 -2.11 0.58
N ALA A 126 -11.69 -1.56 0.32
CA ALA A 126 -11.13 -1.45 -1.02
C ALA A 126 -10.63 -2.77 -1.62
N GLY A 127 -10.59 -3.85 -0.85
CA GLY A 127 -10.15 -5.16 -1.31
C GLY A 127 -8.64 -5.21 -1.62
N PRO A 128 -7.77 -4.90 -0.65
CA PRO A 128 -6.34 -4.85 -0.87
C PRO A 128 -5.75 -6.21 -1.22
N LYS A 129 -4.61 -6.20 -1.94
CA LYS A 129 -3.84 -7.39 -2.27
C LYS A 129 -2.48 -7.33 -1.60
N ILE A 130 -2.02 -8.49 -1.14
CA ILE A 130 -0.64 -8.64 -0.64
C ILE A 130 0.27 -8.74 -1.85
N LEU A 131 1.28 -7.85 -1.91
CA LEU A 131 2.32 -7.89 -2.92
C LEU A 131 3.50 -8.68 -2.38
N GLU A 132 3.95 -9.66 -3.14
CA GLU A 132 5.18 -10.38 -2.87
C GLU A 132 6.31 -9.74 -3.69
N PRO A 133 7.50 -9.48 -3.10
CA PRO A 133 8.64 -9.04 -3.89
C PRO A 133 9.04 -10.15 -4.87
N ILE A 134 9.50 -9.76 -6.05
CA ILE A 134 10.03 -10.68 -7.06
C ILE A 134 11.51 -10.39 -7.21
N TYR A 135 12.34 -11.43 -7.05
CA TYR A 135 13.77 -11.34 -7.20
C TYR A 135 14.24 -11.85 -8.55
N ASP A 136 15.25 -11.19 -9.11
CA ASP A 136 15.99 -11.69 -10.24
C ASP A 136 16.99 -12.74 -9.74
N VAL A 137 16.92 -13.94 -10.31
CA VAL A 137 17.73 -15.09 -9.89
C VAL A 137 18.52 -15.62 -11.09
N GLU A 138 19.82 -15.81 -10.91
CA GLU A 138 20.67 -16.51 -11.86
C GLU A 138 21.11 -17.83 -11.26
N VAL A 139 20.88 -18.92 -11.99
CA VAL A 139 21.27 -20.27 -11.55
C VAL A 139 22.22 -20.87 -12.57
N PHE A 140 23.38 -21.33 -12.12
CA PHE A 140 24.36 -22.07 -12.94
C PHE A 140 24.21 -23.56 -12.66
N VAL A 141 23.92 -24.32 -13.67
CA VAL A 141 23.59 -25.75 -13.57
C VAL A 141 24.43 -26.55 -14.54
N PRO A 142 25.02 -27.69 -14.10
CA PRO A 142 25.58 -28.66 -15.06
C PRO A 142 24.51 -29.12 -16.05
N SER A 143 24.88 -29.26 -17.33
CA SER A 143 23.92 -29.57 -18.40
C SER A 143 23.13 -30.85 -18.18
N ASP A 144 23.71 -31.82 -17.48
CA ASP A 144 23.08 -33.13 -17.17
C ASP A 144 22.00 -33.02 -16.06
N LYS A 145 21.99 -31.94 -15.30
CA LYS A 145 20.99 -31.70 -14.22
C LYS A 145 19.93 -30.67 -14.59
N MET A 146 19.92 -30.22 -15.83
CA MET A 146 19.04 -29.14 -16.30
C MET A 146 17.56 -29.45 -16.09
N GLY A 147 17.11 -30.66 -16.40
CA GLY A 147 15.72 -31.05 -16.27
C GLY A 147 15.19 -31.00 -14.85
N ASP A 148 16.01 -31.48 -13.90
CA ASP A 148 15.66 -31.49 -12.47
C ASP A 148 15.53 -30.07 -11.93
N VAL A 149 16.46 -29.19 -12.30
CA VAL A 149 16.46 -27.79 -11.87
C VAL A 149 15.29 -27.02 -12.47
N MET A 150 14.97 -27.25 -13.73
CA MET A 150 13.81 -26.61 -14.39
C MET A 150 12.50 -27.01 -13.71
N GLY A 151 12.34 -28.28 -13.37
CA GLY A 151 11.17 -28.78 -12.65
C GLY A 151 11.05 -28.14 -11.25
N ASP A 152 12.18 -28.01 -10.54
CA ASP A 152 12.22 -27.39 -9.23
C ASP A 152 11.88 -25.89 -9.28
N LEU A 153 12.43 -25.15 -10.23
CA LEU A 153 12.12 -23.74 -10.43
C LEU A 153 10.64 -23.50 -10.73
N GLN A 154 10.04 -24.33 -11.57
CA GLN A 154 8.61 -24.26 -11.88
C GLN A 154 7.77 -24.53 -10.63
N GLY A 155 8.14 -25.49 -9.82
CA GLY A 155 7.47 -25.79 -8.54
C GLY A 155 7.55 -24.66 -7.55
N ARG A 156 8.56 -23.78 -7.65
CA ARG A 156 8.75 -22.59 -6.81
C ARG A 156 8.12 -21.33 -7.41
N ARG A 157 7.27 -21.43 -8.39
CA ARG A 157 6.60 -20.31 -9.09
C ARG A 157 7.59 -19.36 -9.77
N ALA A 158 8.75 -19.84 -10.17
CA ALA A 158 9.73 -19.04 -10.89
C ALA A 158 9.31 -18.87 -12.36
N MET A 159 9.50 -17.67 -12.89
CA MET A 159 9.33 -17.36 -14.31
C MET A 159 10.70 -17.37 -14.97
N ILE A 160 10.91 -18.28 -15.93
CA ILE A 160 12.17 -18.39 -16.65
C ILE A 160 12.22 -17.35 -17.75
N MET A 161 13.23 -16.47 -17.66
CA MET A 161 13.39 -15.34 -18.58
C MET A 161 14.36 -15.64 -19.72
N GLY A 162 15.29 -16.55 -19.51
CA GLY A 162 16.27 -16.92 -20.51
C GLY A 162 17.23 -18.00 -20.05
N MET A 163 17.92 -18.62 -21.01
CA MET A 163 18.93 -19.64 -20.77
C MET A 163 20.09 -19.42 -21.71
N THR A 164 21.30 -19.56 -21.21
CA THR A 164 22.55 -19.54 -21.99
C THR A 164 23.43 -20.70 -21.62
N SER A 165 24.13 -21.27 -22.62
CA SER A 165 25.03 -22.38 -22.44
C SER A 165 26.48 -21.89 -22.47
N GLU A 166 27.25 -22.20 -21.42
CA GLU A 166 28.68 -21.84 -21.33
C GLU A 166 29.49 -23.00 -20.72
N ASN A 167 30.49 -23.49 -21.46
CA ASN A 167 31.48 -24.44 -20.96
C ASN A 167 30.93 -25.67 -20.24
N GLY A 168 29.83 -26.26 -20.74
CA GLY A 168 29.17 -27.42 -20.12
C GLY A 168 28.24 -27.08 -18.97
N TYR A 169 28.04 -25.81 -18.68
CA TYR A 169 27.04 -25.31 -17.74
C TYR A 169 25.96 -24.53 -18.45
N GLU A 170 24.76 -24.62 -17.91
CA GLU A 170 23.63 -23.81 -18.31
C GLU A 170 23.42 -22.71 -17.30
N LYS A 171 23.28 -21.47 -17.79
CA LYS A 171 22.88 -20.32 -16.98
C LYS A 171 21.39 -20.08 -17.18
N ILE A 172 20.61 -20.19 -16.12
CA ILE A 172 19.19 -19.91 -16.12
C ILE A 172 18.96 -18.55 -15.46
N VAL A 173 18.30 -17.65 -16.17
CA VAL A 173 17.83 -16.37 -15.62
C VAL A 173 16.34 -16.47 -15.36
N ALA A 174 15.93 -16.26 -14.11
CA ALA A 174 14.55 -16.39 -13.70
C ALA A 174 14.13 -15.24 -12.78
N LYS A 175 12.83 -15.02 -12.66
CA LYS A 175 12.20 -14.18 -11.67
C LYS A 175 11.39 -15.04 -10.73
N ALA A 176 11.61 -14.90 -9.43
CA ALA A 176 10.95 -15.74 -8.44
C ALA A 176 10.59 -14.95 -7.17
N PRO A 177 9.46 -15.27 -6.48
CA PRO A 177 9.17 -14.75 -5.16
C PRO A 177 10.16 -15.30 -4.13
N PRO A 178 10.30 -14.68 -2.93
CA PRO A 178 11.27 -15.08 -1.92
C PRO A 178 11.20 -16.56 -1.54
N GLN A 179 10.02 -17.13 -1.50
CA GLN A 179 9.79 -18.55 -1.20
C GLN A 179 10.31 -19.48 -2.31
N GLY A 180 10.46 -18.95 -3.53
CA GLY A 180 11.07 -19.66 -4.65
C GLY A 180 12.60 -19.66 -4.64
N THR A 181 13.23 -18.78 -3.83
CA THR A 181 14.68 -18.60 -3.79
C THR A 181 15.34 -19.06 -2.49
N LEU A 182 14.57 -19.14 -1.39
CA LEU A 182 15.07 -19.56 -0.08
C LEU A 182 15.60 -21.00 -0.11
N ASN A 183 16.81 -21.17 0.37
CA ASN A 183 17.49 -22.47 0.50
C ASN A 183 17.76 -23.21 -0.83
N TYR A 184 17.83 -22.49 -1.94
CA TYR A 184 18.09 -23.10 -3.24
C TYR A 184 19.46 -23.82 -3.26
N SER A 185 20.45 -23.26 -2.63
CA SER A 185 21.78 -23.86 -2.49
C SER A 185 21.77 -25.18 -1.72
N THR A 186 20.83 -25.36 -0.80
CA THR A 186 20.70 -26.57 0.02
C THR A 186 19.95 -27.68 -0.73
N ALA A 187 19.09 -27.33 -1.67
CA ALA A 187 18.35 -28.31 -2.48
C ALA A 187 19.18 -28.98 -3.57
N LEU A 188 20.34 -28.41 -3.92
CA LEU A 188 21.27 -28.93 -4.93
C LEU A 188 22.46 -29.70 -4.36
N SER A 189 22.59 -29.79 -3.04
CA SER A 189 23.70 -30.51 -2.37
C SER A 189 23.41 -31.99 -2.14
#